data_088e4098ae69be225df0de413148540e
#
_entry.id   088e4098ae69be225df0de413148540e
#
_cell.length_a   1.000
_cell.length_b   1.000
_cell.length_c   1.000
_cell.angle_alpha   90.00
_cell.angle_beta   90.00
_cell.angle_gamma   90.00
#
_symmetry.space_group_name_H-M   'P 1'
#
loop_
_entity.id
_entity.type
_entity.pdbx_description
1 polymer ?
#
loop_
_entity_poly.entity_id
_entity_poly.type
_entity_poly.pdbx_seq_one_letter_code
_entity_poly.pdbx_strand_id
1 'polypeptide(L)'
;MKLTQYNDPIYGFITIPTPFIGKLINHPYVQRLRRIKQMGLSFLVFPSTEHTRFQHALGAMHLATKAVVSLRKQGVKITDTEAEALYAALLLHDLGHGPFSHALEHALLPDTPHEKMSLALMRDMNREFEGKLDLTIQMFTNNYSRGFFNQLISSHIDLDRLDYLKRDSFYSGVTEGNINSERLITMMTVKDDTLVFFTKAIHSIEKFLLARRMMYWSVYLHKTSFVAEELLIRFFRRFDQLDKAIKTSLATAALAGLVNNKTAQLEDKISHFSHLDDNDIWVTLKAASNCDDAILASLANMILNRDLLKIQIANQAFSSEDLKDKQQSFMQKLHLTATEIDYFVFSGSLSTQGYNLNEQPIQLCSLDGSLTLFDASSEIAHFPILTRKDYKYFLAFPK
;
A
#
# COMPACT_ATOMS: atom_id res chain seq x y z
N MET A 1 -12.93 -22.28 25.35
CA MET A 1 -13.20 -21.68 24.05
C MET A 1 -12.04 -22.03 23.11
N LYS A 2 -12.30 -22.64 21.92
CA LYS A 2 -11.22 -23.00 21.00
C LYS A 2 -10.72 -21.70 20.35
N LEU A 3 -9.47 -21.30 20.61
CA LEU A 3 -8.85 -20.15 19.99
C LEU A 3 -8.64 -20.43 18.50
N THR A 4 -9.16 -19.56 17.63
CA THR A 4 -8.88 -19.62 16.20
C THR A 4 -7.48 -19.11 15.94
N GLN A 5 -6.70 -19.85 15.15
CA GLN A 5 -5.33 -19.52 14.80
C GLN A 5 -5.14 -19.58 13.29
N TYR A 6 -4.31 -18.68 12.77
CA TYR A 6 -3.81 -18.71 11.40
C TYR A 6 -2.31 -19.00 11.41
N ASN A 7 -1.86 -19.89 10.52
CA ASN A 7 -0.44 -20.10 10.32
C ASN A 7 0.10 -19.03 9.35
N ASP A 8 1.12 -18.31 9.78
CA ASP A 8 1.73 -17.22 9.01
C ASP A 8 3.25 -17.49 8.89
N PRO A 9 3.84 -17.38 7.69
CA PRO A 9 5.24 -17.71 7.49
C PRO A 9 6.21 -16.72 8.16
N ILE A 10 5.73 -15.52 8.56
CA ILE A 10 6.53 -14.47 9.18
C ILE A 10 6.51 -14.56 10.71
N TYR A 11 5.33 -14.88 11.28
CA TYR A 11 5.07 -14.82 12.74
C TYR A 11 4.74 -16.18 13.36
N GLY A 12 4.66 -17.23 12.55
CA GLY A 12 4.18 -18.52 13.03
C GLY A 12 2.67 -18.52 13.25
N PHE A 13 2.21 -18.89 14.44
CA PHE A 13 0.78 -18.90 14.74
C PHE A 13 0.27 -17.53 15.19
N ILE A 14 -0.62 -16.95 14.41
CA ILE A 14 -1.38 -15.74 14.75
C ILE A 14 -2.66 -16.19 15.45
N THR A 15 -2.76 -15.92 16.74
CA THR A 15 -3.97 -16.19 17.52
C THR A 15 -4.93 -15.02 17.43
N ILE A 16 -6.20 -15.30 17.17
CA ILE A 16 -7.24 -14.28 17.11
C ILE A 16 -7.58 -13.84 18.55
N PRO A 17 -7.41 -12.54 18.88
CA PRO A 17 -7.41 -12.08 20.26
C PRO A 17 -8.80 -12.09 20.91
N THR A 18 -9.87 -11.84 20.14
CA THR A 18 -11.24 -11.80 20.66
C THR A 18 -12.24 -12.40 19.67
N PRO A 19 -13.44 -12.82 20.14
CA PRO A 19 -14.50 -13.29 19.25
C PRO A 19 -14.98 -12.23 18.26
N PHE A 20 -14.95 -10.95 18.63
CA PHE A 20 -15.36 -9.86 17.76
C PHE A 20 -14.38 -9.68 16.59
N ILE A 21 -13.07 -9.71 16.85
CA ILE A 21 -12.06 -9.72 15.80
C ILE A 21 -12.24 -10.93 14.87
N GLY A 22 -12.62 -12.09 15.42
CA GLY A 22 -12.96 -13.27 14.59
C GLY A 22 -14.16 -13.04 13.67
N LYS A 23 -15.18 -12.30 14.11
CA LYS A 23 -16.31 -11.90 13.26
C LYS A 23 -15.87 -10.93 12.16
N LEU A 24 -15.05 -9.93 12.49
CA LEU A 24 -14.50 -8.97 11.52
C LEU A 24 -13.67 -9.68 10.44
N ILE A 25 -12.81 -10.62 10.83
CA ILE A 25 -12.02 -11.40 9.87
C ILE A 25 -12.91 -12.14 8.87
N ASN A 26 -14.04 -12.70 9.31
CA ASN A 26 -14.96 -13.44 8.46
C ASN A 26 -15.91 -12.54 7.64
N HIS A 27 -15.90 -11.23 7.86
CA HIS A 27 -16.73 -10.29 7.10
C HIS A 27 -16.30 -10.26 5.61
N PRO A 28 -17.24 -10.21 4.64
CA PRO A 28 -16.94 -10.22 3.21
C PRO A 28 -15.90 -9.19 2.77
N TYR A 29 -15.91 -7.98 3.34
CA TYR A 29 -14.94 -6.93 3.01
C TYR A 29 -13.51 -7.32 3.39
N VAL A 30 -13.31 -7.98 4.53
CA VAL A 30 -12.00 -8.48 4.95
C VAL A 30 -11.59 -9.71 4.12
N GLN A 31 -12.54 -10.61 3.83
CA GLN A 31 -12.28 -11.78 2.99
C GLN A 31 -11.91 -11.41 1.54
N ARG A 32 -12.38 -10.27 1.03
CA ARG A 32 -11.98 -9.72 -0.26
C ARG A 32 -10.47 -9.52 -0.37
N LEU A 33 -9.83 -9.08 0.72
CA LEU A 33 -8.39 -8.83 0.76
C LEU A 33 -7.54 -10.07 0.43
N ARG A 34 -8.08 -11.29 0.52
CA ARG A 34 -7.43 -12.53 0.07
C ARG A 34 -7.19 -12.59 -1.44
N ARG A 35 -7.91 -11.79 -2.21
CA ARG A 35 -7.86 -11.76 -3.67
C ARG A 35 -7.22 -10.48 -4.20
N ILE A 36 -6.56 -9.71 -3.31
CA ILE A 36 -5.79 -8.51 -3.66
C ILE A 36 -4.35 -8.72 -3.22
N LYS A 37 -3.42 -8.75 -4.17
CA LYS A 37 -2.00 -8.88 -3.90
C LYS A 37 -1.46 -7.63 -3.21
N GLN A 38 -0.63 -7.82 -2.19
CA GLN A 38 0.00 -6.72 -1.46
C GLN A 38 0.87 -5.85 -2.36
N MET A 39 1.64 -6.47 -3.22
CA MET A 39 2.68 -5.82 -4.03
C MET A 39 2.29 -5.70 -5.52
N GLY A 40 1.00 -5.72 -5.85
CA GLY A 40 0.50 -5.51 -7.20
C GLY A 40 1.20 -6.37 -8.27
N LEU A 41 1.78 -5.73 -9.29
CA LEU A 41 2.47 -6.40 -10.40
C LEU A 41 3.93 -6.77 -10.10
N SER A 42 4.42 -6.56 -8.89
CA SER A 42 5.82 -6.88 -8.54
C SER A 42 6.17 -8.37 -8.68
N PHE A 43 5.18 -9.27 -8.68
CA PHE A 43 5.41 -10.71 -8.95
C PHE A 43 5.97 -10.97 -10.37
N LEU A 44 5.82 -10.04 -11.31
CA LEU A 44 6.45 -10.12 -12.63
C LEU A 44 7.98 -10.02 -12.57
N VAL A 45 8.53 -9.55 -11.44
CA VAL A 45 9.97 -9.45 -11.16
C VAL A 45 10.37 -10.38 -10.04
N PHE A 46 9.60 -10.39 -8.96
CA PHE A 46 9.81 -11.20 -7.77
C PHE A 46 8.71 -12.28 -7.70
N PRO A 47 8.88 -13.44 -8.34
CA PRO A 47 7.79 -14.40 -8.55
C PRO A 47 7.11 -14.89 -7.27
N SER A 48 7.78 -14.79 -6.12
CA SER A 48 7.24 -15.19 -4.82
C SER A 48 6.35 -14.14 -4.16
N THR A 49 6.24 -12.91 -4.71
CA THR A 49 5.42 -11.83 -4.12
C THR A 49 3.92 -12.00 -4.43
N GLU A 50 3.41 -13.18 -4.08
CA GLU A 50 2.01 -13.59 -4.25
C GLU A 50 1.17 -13.39 -2.98
N HIS A 51 1.77 -12.92 -1.89
CA HIS A 51 1.05 -12.63 -0.65
C HIS A 51 0.04 -11.50 -0.81
N THR A 52 -1.02 -11.60 -0.02
CA THR A 52 -2.21 -10.78 -0.16
C THR A 52 -2.32 -9.75 0.97
N ARG A 53 -3.14 -8.72 0.76
CA ARG A 53 -3.48 -7.74 1.81
C ARG A 53 -4.14 -8.38 3.02
N PHE A 54 -4.80 -9.52 2.85
CA PHE A 54 -5.34 -10.28 3.99
C PHE A 54 -4.25 -10.78 4.94
N GLN A 55 -3.15 -11.31 4.40
CA GLN A 55 -2.01 -11.77 5.22
C GLN A 55 -1.35 -10.59 5.94
N HIS A 56 -1.20 -9.45 5.25
CA HIS A 56 -0.71 -8.22 5.83
C HIS A 56 -1.62 -7.71 6.95
N ALA A 57 -2.93 -7.60 6.72
CA ALA A 57 -3.91 -7.16 7.72
C ALA A 57 -3.88 -8.03 9.00
N LEU A 58 -3.77 -9.36 8.84
CA LEU A 58 -3.58 -10.27 9.98
C LEU A 58 -2.25 -10.02 10.70
N GLY A 59 -1.18 -9.78 9.96
CA GLY A 59 0.15 -9.51 10.52
C GLY A 59 0.18 -8.18 11.28
N ALA A 60 -0.36 -7.11 10.73
CA ALA A 60 -0.47 -5.80 11.38
C ALA A 60 -1.32 -5.89 12.67
N MET A 61 -2.47 -6.59 12.62
CA MET A 61 -3.28 -6.88 13.81
C MET A 61 -2.48 -7.69 14.85
N HIS A 62 -1.71 -8.70 14.43
CA HIS A 62 -0.86 -9.48 15.34
C HIS A 62 0.18 -8.61 16.03
N LEU A 63 0.85 -7.73 15.30
CA LEU A 63 1.80 -6.78 15.89
C LEU A 63 1.11 -5.83 16.88
N ALA A 64 -0.15 -5.45 16.64
CA ALA A 64 -0.94 -4.69 17.61
C ALA A 64 -1.15 -5.45 18.92
N THR A 65 -1.40 -6.75 18.88
CA THR A 65 -1.49 -7.56 20.12
C THR A 65 -0.17 -7.58 20.89
N LYS A 66 0.96 -7.67 20.18
CA LYS A 66 2.30 -7.59 20.80
C LYS A 66 2.57 -6.22 21.40
N ALA A 67 2.21 -5.14 20.70
CA ALA A 67 2.39 -3.77 21.18
C ALA A 67 1.57 -3.50 22.44
N VAL A 68 0.31 -3.89 22.48
CA VAL A 68 -0.54 -3.74 23.68
C VAL A 68 0.05 -4.49 24.88
N VAL A 69 0.51 -5.74 24.68
CA VAL A 69 1.16 -6.52 25.75
C VAL A 69 2.43 -5.83 26.25
N SER A 70 3.26 -5.32 25.33
CA SER A 70 4.50 -4.60 25.66
C SER A 70 4.23 -3.31 26.44
N LEU A 71 3.30 -2.49 25.96
CA LEU A 71 2.93 -1.20 26.60
C LEU A 71 2.30 -1.41 27.97
N ARG A 72 1.41 -2.39 28.13
CA ARG A 72 0.82 -2.74 29.43
C ARG A 72 1.88 -3.18 30.45
N LYS A 73 2.87 -3.98 30.03
CA LYS A 73 4.02 -4.37 30.89
C LYS A 73 4.86 -3.20 31.36
N GLN A 74 4.86 -2.09 30.62
CA GLN A 74 5.55 -0.84 30.95
C GLN A 74 4.68 0.10 31.78
N GLY A 75 3.47 -0.32 32.19
CA GLY A 75 2.57 0.46 33.03
C GLY A 75 1.61 1.39 32.25
N VAL A 76 1.62 1.36 30.91
CA VAL A 76 0.66 2.12 30.12
C VAL A 76 -0.74 1.50 30.30
N LYS A 77 -1.67 2.30 30.80
CA LYS A 77 -3.05 1.85 31.00
C LYS A 77 -3.76 1.77 29.66
N ILE A 78 -4.09 0.58 29.23
CA ILE A 78 -4.88 0.29 28.02
C ILE A 78 -6.00 -0.65 28.45
N THR A 79 -7.23 -0.24 28.27
CA THR A 79 -8.42 -1.07 28.56
C THR A 79 -8.56 -2.19 27.54
N ASP A 80 -9.37 -3.22 27.83
CA ASP A 80 -9.62 -4.28 26.85
C ASP A 80 -10.42 -3.76 25.63
N THR A 81 -11.30 -2.79 25.84
CA THR A 81 -12.05 -2.12 24.77
C THR A 81 -11.13 -1.33 23.86
N GLU A 82 -10.16 -0.57 24.40
CA GLU A 82 -9.15 0.15 23.61
C GLU A 82 -8.24 -0.83 22.84
N ALA A 83 -7.84 -1.92 23.47
CA ALA A 83 -7.04 -2.95 22.83
C ALA A 83 -7.78 -3.58 21.65
N GLU A 84 -9.06 -3.98 21.84
CA GLU A 84 -9.88 -4.56 20.77
C GLU A 84 -10.10 -3.56 19.62
N ALA A 85 -10.33 -2.28 19.94
CA ALA A 85 -10.48 -1.23 18.94
C ALA A 85 -9.20 -1.01 18.11
N LEU A 86 -8.02 -1.05 18.73
CA LEU A 86 -6.74 -0.99 18.03
C LEU A 86 -6.53 -2.22 17.14
N TYR A 87 -6.85 -3.43 17.63
CA TYR A 87 -6.75 -4.65 16.81
C TYR A 87 -7.65 -4.58 15.58
N ALA A 88 -8.89 -4.08 15.76
CA ALA A 88 -9.82 -3.85 14.67
C ALA A 88 -9.29 -2.79 13.69
N ALA A 89 -8.70 -1.70 14.18
CA ALA A 89 -8.14 -0.64 13.34
C ALA A 89 -7.04 -1.17 12.43
N LEU A 90 -6.08 -1.94 12.97
CA LEU A 90 -5.00 -2.54 12.17
C LEU A 90 -5.49 -3.67 11.24
N LEU A 91 -6.57 -4.37 11.59
CA LEU A 91 -7.19 -5.36 10.69
C LEU A 91 -7.89 -4.70 9.50
N LEU A 92 -8.47 -3.52 9.71
CA LEU A 92 -9.38 -2.88 8.75
C LEU A 92 -8.75 -1.70 7.98
N HIS A 93 -7.55 -1.24 8.35
CA HIS A 93 -6.94 -0.02 7.79
C HIS A 93 -6.81 -0.05 6.27
N ASP A 94 -6.56 -1.22 5.68
CA ASP A 94 -6.32 -1.47 4.26
C ASP A 94 -7.57 -1.88 3.45
N LEU A 95 -8.78 -1.85 4.05
CA LEU A 95 -10.01 -2.25 3.36
C LEU A 95 -10.26 -1.47 2.06
N GLY A 96 -9.86 -0.21 2.02
CA GLY A 96 -10.07 0.69 0.90
C GLY A 96 -9.11 0.50 -0.27
N HIS A 97 -8.16 -0.40 -0.16
CA HIS A 97 -7.33 -0.73 -1.30
C HIS A 97 -8.11 -1.55 -2.35
N GLY A 98 -8.03 -1.09 -3.60
CA GLY A 98 -8.52 -1.82 -4.77
C GLY A 98 -7.48 -2.76 -5.37
N PRO A 99 -7.80 -3.44 -6.48
CA PRO A 99 -6.84 -4.25 -7.21
C PRO A 99 -5.68 -3.40 -7.74
N PHE A 100 -4.45 -3.91 -7.61
CA PHE A 100 -3.21 -3.22 -8.05
C PHE A 100 -3.13 -1.79 -7.53
N SER A 101 -3.47 -1.57 -6.27
CA SER A 101 -3.90 -0.31 -5.65
C SER A 101 -3.12 0.92 -6.08
N HIS A 102 -1.79 0.91 -5.97
CA HIS A 102 -1.02 2.12 -6.28
C HIS A 102 -1.10 2.52 -7.76
N ALA A 103 -1.24 1.54 -8.66
CA ALA A 103 -1.38 1.82 -10.08
C ALA A 103 -2.80 2.32 -10.44
N LEU A 104 -3.84 1.74 -9.85
CA LEU A 104 -5.22 1.95 -10.29
C LEU A 104 -6.06 2.86 -9.37
N GLU A 105 -5.55 3.29 -8.22
CA GLU A 105 -6.28 4.13 -7.28
C GLU A 105 -6.88 5.36 -7.96
N HIS A 106 -6.06 6.15 -8.65
CA HIS A 106 -6.54 7.32 -9.39
C HIS A 106 -7.32 6.98 -10.66
N ALA A 107 -7.02 5.85 -11.31
CA ALA A 107 -7.71 5.46 -12.54
C ALA A 107 -9.13 4.98 -12.28
N LEU A 108 -9.35 4.22 -11.21
CA LEU A 108 -10.66 3.65 -10.87
C LEU A 108 -11.49 4.56 -9.95
N LEU A 109 -10.84 5.23 -9.02
CA LEU A 109 -11.47 6.05 -7.98
C LEU A 109 -10.81 7.44 -7.91
N PRO A 110 -10.98 8.29 -8.93
CA PRO A 110 -10.46 9.63 -8.90
C PRO A 110 -10.99 10.36 -7.65
N ASP A 111 -10.13 11.13 -6.99
CA ASP A 111 -10.43 11.93 -5.79
C ASP A 111 -10.88 11.15 -4.54
N THR A 112 -10.71 9.82 -4.57
CA THR A 112 -11.05 8.95 -3.44
C THR A 112 -9.83 8.14 -3.00
N PRO A 113 -8.94 8.69 -2.16
CA PRO A 113 -7.84 7.94 -1.58
C PRO A 113 -8.32 6.70 -0.82
N HIS A 114 -7.48 5.66 -0.80
CA HIS A 114 -7.83 4.39 -0.15
C HIS A 114 -8.20 4.54 1.34
N GLU A 115 -7.64 5.53 2.06
CA GLU A 115 -8.01 5.80 3.45
C GLU A 115 -9.47 6.26 3.56
N LYS A 116 -9.96 7.10 2.63
CA LYS A 116 -11.37 7.51 2.59
C LYS A 116 -12.28 6.32 2.30
N MET A 117 -11.88 5.43 1.38
CA MET A 117 -12.63 4.22 1.08
C MET A 117 -12.59 3.25 2.26
N SER A 118 -11.44 3.07 2.95
CA SER A 118 -11.36 2.27 4.18
C SER A 118 -12.33 2.78 5.23
N LEU A 119 -12.35 4.10 5.45
CA LEU A 119 -13.29 4.72 6.40
C LEU A 119 -14.75 4.51 6.01
N ALA A 120 -15.08 4.61 4.72
CA ALA A 120 -16.45 4.38 4.24
C ALA A 120 -16.89 2.93 4.48
N LEU A 121 -16.03 1.96 4.19
CA LEU A 121 -16.28 0.53 4.45
C LEU A 121 -16.37 0.24 5.96
N MET A 122 -15.51 0.84 6.80
CA MET A 122 -15.59 0.72 8.26
C MET A 122 -16.92 1.28 8.80
N ARG A 123 -17.40 2.41 8.28
CA ARG A 123 -18.68 2.99 8.66
C ARG A 123 -19.86 2.11 8.25
N ASP A 124 -19.78 1.50 7.09
CA ASP A 124 -20.78 0.54 6.63
C ASP A 124 -20.84 -0.68 7.53
N MET A 125 -19.69 -1.30 7.81
CA MET A 125 -19.58 -2.39 8.80
C MET A 125 -20.05 -1.97 10.19
N ASN A 126 -19.79 -0.72 10.60
CA ASN A 126 -20.19 -0.22 11.92
C ASN A 126 -21.70 -0.17 12.09
N ARG A 127 -22.45 0.14 11.02
CA ARG A 127 -23.91 0.05 11.03
C ARG A 127 -24.39 -1.39 11.23
N GLU A 128 -23.76 -2.35 10.55
CA GLU A 128 -24.06 -3.78 10.69
C GLU A 128 -23.74 -4.29 12.12
N PHE A 129 -22.66 -3.81 12.72
CA PHE A 129 -22.22 -4.19 14.06
C PHE A 129 -22.74 -3.25 15.19
N GLU A 130 -23.79 -2.48 14.92
CA GLU A 130 -24.50 -1.66 15.93
C GLU A 130 -23.60 -0.71 16.73
N GLY A 131 -22.67 -0.04 16.05
CA GLY A 131 -21.78 0.96 16.67
C GLY A 131 -20.51 0.40 17.31
N LYS A 132 -20.25 -0.90 17.24
CA LYS A 132 -19.06 -1.54 17.89
C LYS A 132 -17.72 -1.09 17.31
N LEU A 133 -17.69 -0.48 16.15
CA LEU A 133 -16.48 0.07 15.53
C LEU A 133 -16.28 1.58 15.80
N ASP A 134 -17.13 2.23 16.62
CA ASP A 134 -17.03 3.67 16.87
C ASP A 134 -15.63 4.07 17.38
N LEU A 135 -15.12 3.38 18.40
CA LEU A 135 -13.80 3.65 18.95
C LEU A 135 -12.68 3.32 17.93
N THR A 136 -12.84 2.26 17.16
CA THR A 136 -11.93 1.88 16.05
C THR A 136 -11.83 3.02 15.04
N ILE A 137 -12.97 3.57 14.61
CA ILE A 137 -13.04 4.68 13.66
C ILE A 137 -12.41 5.95 14.24
N GLN A 138 -12.65 6.25 15.53
CA GLN A 138 -12.04 7.40 16.20
C GLN A 138 -10.51 7.27 16.24
N MET A 139 -9.97 6.10 16.56
CA MET A 139 -8.52 5.84 16.55
C MET A 139 -7.94 5.95 15.14
N PHE A 140 -8.60 5.35 14.14
CA PHE A 140 -8.17 5.41 12.74
C PHE A 140 -8.15 6.83 12.18
N THR A 141 -9.15 7.65 12.52
CA THR A 141 -9.28 9.04 12.01
C THR A 141 -8.57 10.08 12.89
N ASN A 142 -7.78 9.66 13.86
CA ASN A 142 -7.11 10.54 14.84
C ASN A 142 -8.05 11.47 15.63
N ASN A 143 -9.27 11.02 15.88
CA ASN A 143 -10.29 11.74 16.65
C ASN A 143 -10.44 11.22 18.08
N TYR A 144 -9.65 10.22 18.47
CA TYR A 144 -9.60 9.73 19.85
C TYR A 144 -8.62 10.55 20.66
N SER A 145 -8.99 10.91 21.90
CA SER A 145 -8.22 11.81 22.76
C SER A 145 -6.80 11.32 23.09
N ARG A 146 -6.57 10.01 23.02
CA ARG A 146 -5.27 9.39 23.28
C ARG A 146 -4.53 9.16 21.96
N GLY A 147 -3.75 10.17 21.54
CA GLY A 147 -3.13 10.24 20.20
C GLY A 147 -2.21 9.08 19.84
N PHE A 148 -1.56 8.45 20.82
CA PHE A 148 -0.65 7.33 20.55
C PHE A 148 -1.31 6.13 19.87
N PHE A 149 -2.62 5.93 20.01
CA PHE A 149 -3.33 4.87 19.28
C PHE A 149 -3.31 5.11 17.78
N ASN A 150 -3.56 6.33 17.34
CA ASN A 150 -3.43 6.68 15.94
C ASN A 150 -1.99 6.55 15.46
N GLN A 151 -1.00 6.92 16.28
CA GLN A 151 0.41 6.78 15.94
C GLN A 151 0.86 5.32 15.81
N LEU A 152 0.22 4.38 16.50
CA LEU A 152 0.43 2.94 16.31
C LEU A 152 -0.14 2.45 14.96
N ILE A 153 -1.14 3.15 14.40
CA ILE A 153 -1.77 2.83 13.11
C ILE A 153 -1.05 3.52 11.96
N SER A 154 -0.71 4.81 12.12
CA SER A 154 -0.12 5.64 11.07
C SER A 154 0.87 6.64 11.67
N SER A 155 2.16 6.38 11.51
CA SER A 155 3.26 7.25 11.89
C SER A 155 4.54 6.90 11.13
N HIS A 156 5.69 7.47 11.50
CA HIS A 156 6.97 7.06 10.89
C HIS A 156 7.34 5.61 11.16
N ILE A 157 7.01 5.11 12.36
CA ILE A 157 7.25 3.72 12.79
C ILE A 157 5.95 3.23 13.45
N ASP A 158 5.05 2.76 12.62
CA ASP A 158 3.77 2.19 12.98
C ASP A 158 3.74 0.67 12.76
N LEU A 159 2.67 0.03 13.20
CA LEU A 159 2.53 -1.42 13.15
C LEU A 159 2.23 -1.93 11.73
N ASP A 160 1.63 -1.10 10.87
CA ASP A 160 1.45 -1.33 9.45
C ASP A 160 2.81 -1.49 8.76
N ARG A 161 3.67 -0.47 8.86
CA ARG A 161 5.02 -0.44 8.28
C ARG A 161 5.91 -1.56 8.82
N LEU A 162 5.79 -1.89 10.10
CA LEU A 162 6.52 -2.99 10.72
C LEU A 162 6.14 -4.36 10.17
N ASP A 163 4.87 -4.56 9.75
CA ASP A 163 4.48 -5.80 9.09
C ASP A 163 4.91 -5.81 7.63
N TYR A 164 4.47 -4.82 6.83
CA TYR A 164 4.68 -4.92 5.39
C TYR A 164 6.16 -4.92 5.00
N LEU A 165 7.02 -4.13 5.64
CA LEU A 165 8.46 -4.16 5.32
C LEU A 165 9.06 -5.53 5.54
N LYS A 166 8.75 -6.17 6.66
CA LYS A 166 9.24 -7.52 6.98
C LYS A 166 8.64 -8.57 6.04
N ARG A 167 7.36 -8.46 5.76
CA ARG A 167 6.61 -9.40 4.89
C ARG A 167 7.05 -9.28 3.44
N ASP A 168 7.13 -8.08 2.90
CA ASP A 168 7.55 -7.83 1.52
C ASP A 168 9.01 -8.21 1.29
N SER A 169 9.89 -7.96 2.29
CA SER A 169 11.28 -8.46 2.29
C SER A 169 11.33 -9.98 2.18
N PHE A 170 10.54 -10.68 2.98
CA PHE A 170 10.50 -12.14 2.96
C PHE A 170 10.02 -12.67 1.61
N TYR A 171 8.89 -12.19 1.11
CA TYR A 171 8.30 -12.69 -0.13
C TYR A 171 9.05 -12.25 -1.39
N SER A 172 9.70 -11.08 -1.38
CA SER A 172 10.54 -10.66 -2.50
C SER A 172 11.91 -11.33 -2.52
N GLY A 173 12.36 -11.89 -1.38
CA GLY A 173 13.71 -12.40 -1.20
C GLY A 173 14.78 -11.30 -1.08
N VAL A 174 14.36 -10.04 -0.89
CA VAL A 174 15.25 -8.87 -0.76
C VAL A 174 15.53 -8.62 0.72
N THR A 175 16.72 -8.99 1.17
CA THR A 175 17.09 -9.02 2.60
C THR A 175 17.29 -7.66 3.24
N GLU A 176 17.41 -6.60 2.45
CA GLU A 176 17.55 -5.20 2.90
C GLU A 176 16.36 -4.74 3.75
N GLY A 177 15.17 -5.30 3.51
CA GLY A 177 13.96 -5.03 4.30
C GLY A 177 13.87 -5.81 5.61
N ASN A 178 14.84 -6.66 5.94
CA ASN A 178 14.79 -7.46 7.18
C ASN A 178 15.00 -6.57 8.41
N ILE A 179 13.90 -6.26 9.10
CA ILE A 179 13.84 -5.47 10.33
C ILE A 179 13.50 -6.33 11.54
N ASN A 180 13.91 -5.87 12.72
CA ASN A 180 13.51 -6.51 13.98
C ASN A 180 12.28 -5.79 14.57
N SER A 181 11.09 -6.13 14.07
CA SER A 181 9.81 -5.55 14.51
C SER A 181 9.58 -5.77 16.01
N GLU A 182 9.93 -6.94 16.57
CA GLU A 182 9.71 -7.25 17.99
C GLU A 182 10.56 -6.35 18.89
N ARG A 183 11.81 -6.06 18.50
CA ARG A 183 12.66 -5.16 19.27
C ARG A 183 12.09 -3.73 19.24
N LEU A 184 11.65 -3.24 18.08
CA LEU A 184 11.05 -1.91 17.97
C LEU A 184 9.80 -1.82 18.85
N ILE A 185 8.90 -2.81 18.81
CA ILE A 185 7.70 -2.87 19.65
C ILE A 185 8.06 -2.91 21.16
N THR A 186 9.09 -3.65 21.53
CA THR A 186 9.55 -3.71 22.94
C THR A 186 10.12 -2.36 23.41
N MET A 187 10.66 -1.56 22.50
CA MET A 187 11.22 -0.24 22.79
C MET A 187 10.21 0.90 22.67
N MET A 188 8.99 0.66 22.20
CA MET A 188 7.90 1.63 22.23
C MET A 188 7.42 1.86 23.66
N THR A 189 7.11 3.10 24.01
CA THR A 189 6.40 3.46 25.24
C THR A 189 5.51 4.68 24.97
N VAL A 190 4.74 5.11 25.97
CA VAL A 190 3.83 6.27 25.86
C VAL A 190 4.18 7.30 26.91
N LYS A 191 4.31 8.55 26.49
CA LYS A 191 4.47 9.68 27.38
C LYS A 191 3.51 10.80 26.94
N ASP A 192 2.71 11.30 27.87
CA ASP A 192 1.71 12.35 27.63
C ASP A 192 0.81 12.03 26.40
N ASP A 193 0.28 10.80 26.36
CA ASP A 193 -0.53 10.22 25.27
C ASP A 193 0.14 10.28 23.88
N THR A 194 1.46 10.39 23.84
CA THR A 194 2.28 10.36 22.61
C THR A 194 3.14 9.09 22.59
N LEU A 195 3.22 8.44 21.43
CA LEU A 195 4.11 7.30 21.21
C LEU A 195 5.56 7.78 21.14
N VAL A 196 6.41 7.23 21.99
CA VAL A 196 7.84 7.53 22.04
C VAL A 196 8.64 6.23 22.09
N PHE A 197 9.94 6.30 21.84
CA PHE A 197 10.82 5.15 21.89
C PHE A 197 11.89 5.36 22.97
N PHE A 198 12.26 4.32 23.69
CA PHE A 198 13.43 4.40 24.56
C PHE A 198 14.68 4.73 23.77
N THR A 199 15.57 5.55 24.31
CA THR A 199 16.84 5.95 23.65
C THR A 199 17.65 4.75 23.16
N LYS A 200 17.57 3.59 23.83
CA LYS A 200 18.18 2.34 23.41
C LYS A 200 17.70 1.81 22.04
N ALA A 201 16.60 2.36 21.50
CA ALA A 201 16.07 2.00 20.19
C ALA A 201 16.78 2.68 19.03
N ILE A 202 17.62 3.69 19.26
CA ILE A 202 18.16 4.57 18.21
C ILE A 202 18.68 3.79 17.00
N HIS A 203 19.55 2.80 17.19
CA HIS A 203 20.11 2.03 16.10
C HIS A 203 19.07 1.12 15.40
N SER A 204 18.01 0.70 16.12
CA SER A 204 16.91 -0.09 15.51
C SER A 204 16.01 0.81 14.65
N ILE A 205 15.82 2.07 15.06
CA ILE A 205 15.09 3.09 14.30
C ILE A 205 15.88 3.46 13.03
N GLU A 206 17.16 3.72 13.17
CA GLU A 206 18.07 4.00 12.05
C GLU A 206 18.04 2.87 11.02
N LYS A 207 18.20 1.62 11.48
CA LYS A 207 18.11 0.44 10.61
C LYS A 207 16.75 0.34 9.91
N PHE A 208 15.65 0.61 10.62
CA PHE A 208 14.31 0.58 10.05
C PHE A 208 14.13 1.61 8.92
N LEU A 209 14.56 2.85 9.15
CA LEU A 209 14.46 3.93 8.16
C LEU A 209 15.32 3.65 6.92
N LEU A 210 16.52 3.10 7.12
CA LEU A 210 17.40 2.66 6.03
C LEU A 210 16.79 1.50 5.25
N ALA A 211 16.29 0.47 5.94
CA ALA A 211 15.64 -0.68 5.33
C ALA A 211 14.44 -0.24 4.47
N ARG A 212 13.58 0.65 4.99
CA ARG A 212 12.46 1.22 4.26
C ARG A 212 12.93 1.91 2.97
N ARG A 213 13.95 2.78 3.06
CA ARG A 213 14.51 3.46 1.89
C ARG A 213 15.06 2.48 0.85
N MET A 214 15.77 1.44 1.28
CA MET A 214 16.34 0.44 0.39
C MET A 214 15.26 -0.39 -0.28
N MET A 215 14.22 -0.80 0.45
CA MET A 215 13.07 -1.51 -0.13
C MET A 215 12.35 -0.67 -1.18
N TYR A 216 12.23 0.66 -0.98
CA TYR A 216 11.64 1.52 -2.00
C TYR A 216 12.39 1.44 -3.33
N TRP A 217 13.73 1.54 -3.32
CA TRP A 217 14.50 1.49 -4.56
C TRP A 217 14.66 0.09 -5.13
N SER A 218 14.83 -0.91 -4.28
CA SER A 218 15.13 -2.27 -4.73
C SER A 218 13.87 -3.02 -5.16
N VAL A 219 12.72 -2.72 -4.56
CA VAL A 219 11.48 -3.49 -4.72
C VAL A 219 10.33 -2.64 -5.26
N TYR A 220 9.84 -1.65 -4.51
CA TYR A 220 8.62 -0.92 -4.87
C TYR A 220 8.80 -0.04 -6.12
N LEU A 221 9.97 0.54 -6.32
CA LEU A 221 10.33 1.33 -7.51
C LEU A 221 11.23 0.55 -8.48
N HIS A 222 11.22 -0.79 -8.40
CA HIS A 222 11.98 -1.59 -9.35
C HIS A 222 11.48 -1.30 -10.77
N LYS A 223 12.40 -0.94 -11.69
CA LYS A 223 12.10 -0.45 -13.03
C LYS A 223 11.10 -1.29 -13.82
N THR A 224 11.15 -2.62 -13.68
CA THR A 224 10.26 -3.55 -14.42
C THR A 224 8.88 -3.63 -13.77
N SER A 225 8.78 -3.63 -12.44
CA SER A 225 7.49 -3.55 -11.73
C SER A 225 6.80 -2.23 -12.07
N PHE A 226 7.55 -1.14 -11.98
CA PHE A 226 7.06 0.19 -12.29
C PHE A 226 6.51 0.31 -13.71
N VAL A 227 7.26 -0.19 -14.74
CA VAL A 227 6.77 -0.10 -16.12
C VAL A 227 5.54 -0.97 -16.37
N ALA A 228 5.38 -2.08 -15.65
CA ALA A 228 4.17 -2.90 -15.73
C ALA A 228 2.95 -2.17 -15.14
N GLU A 229 3.13 -1.45 -14.03
CA GLU A 229 2.09 -0.59 -13.44
C GLU A 229 1.73 0.57 -14.37
N GLU A 230 2.71 1.22 -14.98
CA GLU A 230 2.51 2.27 -15.98
C GLU A 230 1.74 1.77 -17.22
N LEU A 231 2.00 0.55 -17.67
CA LEU A 231 1.22 -0.06 -18.74
C LEU A 231 -0.23 -0.30 -18.33
N LEU A 232 -0.45 -0.75 -17.09
CA LEU A 232 -1.79 -0.95 -16.55
C LEU A 232 -2.57 0.37 -16.43
N ILE A 233 -1.91 1.44 -15.98
CA ILE A 233 -2.48 2.80 -15.95
C ILE A 233 -2.90 3.23 -17.36
N ARG A 234 -2.04 3.02 -18.36
CA ARG A 234 -2.33 3.36 -19.77
C ARG A 234 -3.42 2.51 -20.36
N PHE A 235 -3.48 1.23 -20.00
CA PHE A 235 -4.59 0.37 -20.37
C PHE A 235 -5.92 0.98 -19.89
N PHE A 236 -6.03 1.36 -18.61
CA PHE A 236 -7.26 1.96 -18.09
C PHE A 236 -7.53 3.36 -18.63
N ARG A 237 -6.49 4.15 -18.94
CA ARG A 237 -6.65 5.41 -19.66
C ARG A 237 -7.25 5.22 -21.06
N ARG A 238 -6.85 4.18 -21.80
CA ARG A 238 -7.46 3.83 -23.09
C ARG A 238 -8.85 3.26 -22.91
N PHE A 239 -9.03 2.35 -21.95
CA PHE A 239 -10.30 1.74 -21.62
C PHE A 239 -11.39 2.80 -21.31
N ASP A 240 -11.04 3.85 -20.60
CA ASP A 240 -11.95 4.95 -20.27
C ASP A 240 -12.49 5.71 -21.49
N GLN A 241 -11.74 5.73 -22.60
CA GLN A 241 -12.14 6.38 -23.85
C GLN A 241 -13.15 5.57 -24.66
N LEU A 242 -13.35 4.30 -24.33
CA LEU A 242 -14.29 3.43 -25.01
C LEU A 242 -15.74 3.77 -24.64
N ASP A 243 -16.65 3.45 -25.56
CA ASP A 243 -18.08 3.53 -25.29
C ASP A 243 -18.50 2.68 -24.10
N LYS A 244 -19.54 3.13 -23.39
CA LYS A 244 -20.06 2.45 -22.20
C LYS A 244 -20.43 0.98 -22.48
N ALA A 245 -21.03 0.70 -23.64
CA ALA A 245 -21.40 -0.68 -24.04
C ALA A 245 -20.17 -1.57 -24.17
N ILE A 246 -19.11 -1.09 -24.81
CA ILE A 246 -17.84 -1.83 -24.97
C ILE A 246 -17.17 -2.04 -23.61
N LYS A 247 -17.08 -1.01 -22.76
CA LYS A 247 -16.54 -1.15 -21.40
C LYS A 247 -17.30 -2.23 -20.61
N THR A 248 -18.62 -2.22 -20.70
CA THR A 248 -19.46 -3.21 -19.99
C THR A 248 -19.27 -4.64 -20.52
N SER A 249 -19.03 -4.81 -21.83
CA SER A 249 -18.79 -6.15 -22.41
C SER A 249 -17.41 -6.74 -22.06
N LEU A 250 -16.42 -5.89 -21.81
CA LEU A 250 -15.04 -6.31 -21.48
C LEU A 250 -14.81 -6.48 -19.98
N ALA A 251 -15.59 -5.80 -19.13
CA ALA A 251 -15.39 -5.77 -17.69
C ALA A 251 -16.37 -6.69 -16.94
N THR A 252 -15.98 -7.10 -15.73
CA THR A 252 -16.92 -7.71 -14.77
C THR A 252 -17.96 -6.69 -14.30
N ALA A 253 -19.07 -7.16 -13.73
CA ALA A 253 -20.12 -6.27 -13.21
C ALA A 253 -19.62 -5.29 -12.16
N ALA A 254 -18.70 -5.72 -11.27
CA ALA A 254 -18.09 -4.87 -10.26
C ALA A 254 -17.28 -3.75 -10.89
N LEU A 255 -16.38 -4.07 -11.81
CA LEU A 255 -15.54 -3.09 -12.50
C LEU A 255 -16.37 -2.18 -13.41
N ALA A 256 -17.31 -2.73 -14.19
CA ALA A 256 -18.19 -1.93 -15.05
C ALA A 256 -19.03 -0.92 -14.26
N GLY A 257 -19.52 -1.32 -13.08
CA GLY A 257 -20.26 -0.46 -12.17
C GLY A 257 -19.44 0.76 -11.71
N LEU A 258 -18.16 0.57 -11.41
CA LEU A 258 -17.26 1.66 -11.01
C LEU A 258 -16.86 2.56 -12.17
N VAL A 259 -16.36 2.00 -13.27
CA VAL A 259 -15.83 2.81 -14.39
C VAL A 259 -16.91 3.60 -15.13
N ASN A 260 -18.13 3.11 -15.11
CA ASN A 260 -19.28 3.81 -15.72
C ASN A 260 -19.93 4.85 -14.80
N ASN A 261 -19.58 4.88 -13.50
CA ASN A 261 -20.17 5.76 -12.48
C ASN A 261 -19.09 6.47 -11.64
N LYS A 262 -18.00 6.93 -12.27
CA LYS A 262 -16.86 7.56 -11.58
C LYS A 262 -17.25 8.79 -10.75
N THR A 263 -18.25 9.54 -11.20
CA THR A 263 -18.77 10.77 -10.54
C THR A 263 -19.83 10.51 -9.48
N ALA A 264 -20.25 9.24 -9.27
CA ALA A 264 -21.21 8.90 -8.22
C ALA A 264 -20.66 9.19 -6.82
N GLN A 265 -21.56 9.34 -5.84
CA GLN A 265 -21.19 9.50 -4.44
C GLN A 265 -20.45 8.26 -3.93
N LEU A 266 -19.65 8.44 -2.87
CA LEU A 266 -18.80 7.37 -2.33
C LEU A 266 -19.64 6.17 -1.85
N GLU A 267 -20.78 6.43 -1.23
CA GLU A 267 -21.71 5.42 -0.73
C GLU A 267 -22.25 4.52 -1.85
N ASP A 268 -22.53 5.09 -3.02
CA ASP A 268 -23.00 4.35 -4.19
C ASP A 268 -21.90 3.45 -4.79
N LYS A 269 -20.64 3.85 -4.60
CA LYS A 269 -19.47 3.08 -5.08
C LYS A 269 -19.18 1.87 -4.21
N ILE A 270 -19.52 1.89 -2.92
CA ILE A 270 -19.21 0.82 -1.95
C ILE A 270 -19.68 -0.55 -2.46
N SER A 271 -20.92 -0.62 -2.98
CA SER A 271 -21.49 -1.88 -3.45
C SER A 271 -20.68 -2.54 -4.57
N HIS A 272 -20.17 -1.76 -5.51
CA HIS A 272 -19.32 -2.25 -6.60
C HIS A 272 -17.89 -2.51 -6.11
N PHE A 273 -17.34 -1.57 -5.33
CA PHE A 273 -15.97 -1.66 -4.84
C PHE A 273 -15.75 -2.85 -3.91
N SER A 274 -16.72 -3.18 -3.07
CA SER A 274 -16.63 -4.31 -2.13
C SER A 274 -16.56 -5.69 -2.81
N HIS A 275 -16.89 -5.77 -4.10
CA HIS A 275 -16.81 -6.97 -4.91
C HIS A 275 -15.59 -6.98 -5.85
N LEU A 276 -14.89 -5.85 -5.97
CA LEU A 276 -13.77 -5.67 -6.89
C LEU A 276 -12.46 -6.21 -6.31
N ASP A 277 -11.77 -7.06 -7.08
CA ASP A 277 -10.45 -7.58 -6.72
C ASP A 277 -9.54 -7.78 -7.96
N ASP A 278 -8.34 -8.35 -7.77
CA ASP A 278 -7.37 -8.52 -8.86
C ASP A 278 -7.90 -9.36 -10.02
N ASN A 279 -8.81 -10.31 -9.74
CA ASN A 279 -9.37 -11.17 -10.78
C ASN A 279 -10.23 -10.39 -11.78
N ASP A 280 -10.91 -9.32 -11.34
CA ASP A 280 -11.70 -8.47 -12.24
C ASP A 280 -10.81 -7.81 -13.29
N ILE A 281 -9.62 -7.37 -12.88
CA ILE A 281 -8.65 -6.75 -13.78
C ILE A 281 -8.08 -7.79 -14.75
N TRP A 282 -7.73 -8.99 -14.26
CA TRP A 282 -7.23 -10.07 -15.12
C TRP A 282 -8.26 -10.53 -16.14
N VAL A 283 -9.52 -10.64 -15.75
CA VAL A 283 -10.64 -10.97 -16.69
C VAL A 283 -10.74 -9.88 -17.75
N THR A 284 -10.69 -8.61 -17.35
CA THR A 284 -10.79 -7.47 -18.28
C THR A 284 -9.61 -7.43 -19.25
N LEU A 285 -8.38 -7.65 -18.77
CA LEU A 285 -7.18 -7.73 -19.64
C LEU A 285 -7.31 -8.88 -20.66
N LYS A 286 -7.76 -10.05 -20.22
CA LYS A 286 -7.98 -11.20 -21.12
C LYS A 286 -9.08 -10.93 -22.15
N ALA A 287 -10.17 -10.31 -21.77
CA ALA A 287 -11.24 -9.93 -22.72
C ALA A 287 -10.74 -8.89 -23.71
N ALA A 288 -9.99 -7.90 -23.24
CA ALA A 288 -9.46 -6.82 -24.07
C ALA A 288 -8.33 -7.28 -25.03
N SER A 289 -7.63 -8.38 -24.74
CA SER A 289 -6.49 -8.84 -25.56
C SER A 289 -6.87 -9.22 -27.00
N ASN A 290 -8.14 -9.44 -27.28
CA ASN A 290 -8.68 -9.76 -28.60
C ASN A 290 -9.80 -8.80 -29.04
N CYS A 291 -9.92 -7.61 -28.45
CA CYS A 291 -10.92 -6.63 -28.86
C CYS A 291 -10.49 -5.86 -30.12
N ASP A 292 -11.44 -5.18 -30.75
CA ASP A 292 -11.22 -4.42 -32.00
C ASP A 292 -10.33 -3.18 -31.78
N ASP A 293 -10.17 -2.68 -30.56
CA ASP A 293 -9.29 -1.57 -30.25
C ASP A 293 -7.82 -2.07 -30.19
N ALA A 294 -7.05 -1.82 -31.25
CA ALA A 294 -5.69 -2.31 -31.40
C ALA A 294 -4.73 -1.84 -30.29
N ILE A 295 -4.93 -0.61 -29.77
CA ILE A 295 -4.10 -0.05 -28.69
C ILE A 295 -4.41 -0.77 -27.38
N LEU A 296 -5.68 -0.91 -27.05
CA LEU A 296 -6.13 -1.61 -25.85
C LEU A 296 -5.68 -3.08 -25.85
N ALA A 297 -5.89 -3.77 -26.98
CA ALA A 297 -5.48 -5.16 -27.18
C ALA A 297 -3.95 -5.33 -27.02
N SER A 298 -3.17 -4.41 -27.59
CA SER A 298 -1.71 -4.41 -27.48
C SER A 298 -1.26 -4.24 -26.01
N LEU A 299 -1.79 -3.24 -25.30
CA LEU A 299 -1.46 -3.00 -23.88
C LEU A 299 -1.84 -4.20 -23.00
N ALA A 300 -3.00 -4.82 -23.24
CA ALA A 300 -3.42 -6.02 -22.54
C ALA A 300 -2.45 -7.18 -22.79
N ASN A 301 -2.10 -7.44 -24.04
CA ASN A 301 -1.18 -8.52 -24.40
C ASN A 301 0.24 -8.31 -23.84
N MET A 302 0.73 -7.06 -23.80
CA MET A 302 2.02 -6.73 -23.18
C MET A 302 2.07 -7.12 -21.72
N ILE A 303 1.00 -6.85 -20.96
CA ILE A 303 0.91 -7.21 -19.54
C ILE A 303 0.76 -8.73 -19.36
N LEU A 304 -0.19 -9.35 -20.08
CA LEU A 304 -0.50 -10.77 -19.98
C LEU A 304 0.70 -11.67 -20.32
N ASN A 305 1.46 -11.29 -21.35
CA ASN A 305 2.60 -12.06 -21.83
C ASN A 305 3.95 -11.57 -21.28
N ARG A 306 3.92 -10.59 -20.35
CA ARG A 306 5.13 -9.96 -19.79
C ARG A 306 6.06 -9.41 -20.86
N ASP A 307 5.53 -8.95 -22.00
CA ASP A 307 6.31 -8.24 -23.03
C ASP A 307 6.34 -6.74 -22.75
N LEU A 308 6.94 -6.40 -21.62
CA LEU A 308 6.95 -5.05 -21.06
C LEU A 308 7.88 -4.13 -21.84
N LEU A 309 7.59 -2.82 -21.82
CA LEU A 309 8.43 -1.78 -22.40
C LEU A 309 9.84 -1.79 -21.78
N LYS A 310 10.81 -1.37 -22.57
CA LYS A 310 12.14 -1.03 -22.08
C LYS A 310 12.06 0.29 -21.31
N ILE A 311 12.80 0.41 -20.21
CA ILE A 311 12.87 1.63 -19.42
C ILE A 311 14.33 2.03 -19.20
N GLN A 312 14.64 3.29 -19.48
CA GLN A 312 15.88 3.95 -19.13
C GLN A 312 15.66 4.80 -17.89
N ILE A 313 16.60 4.76 -16.95
CA ILE A 313 16.55 5.58 -15.72
C ILE A 313 17.78 6.47 -15.71
N ALA A 314 17.58 7.75 -15.39
CA ALA A 314 18.62 8.78 -15.29
C ALA A 314 18.48 9.62 -14.02
N ASN A 315 19.55 10.30 -13.63
CA ASN A 315 19.53 11.26 -12.52
C ASN A 315 19.10 12.66 -12.94
N GLN A 316 18.96 12.89 -14.26
CA GLN A 316 18.49 14.15 -14.85
C GLN A 316 17.26 13.87 -15.70
N ALA A 317 16.39 14.86 -15.82
CA ALA A 317 15.19 14.75 -16.64
C ALA A 317 15.58 14.56 -18.12
N PHE A 318 14.86 13.67 -18.81
CA PHE A 318 14.90 13.57 -20.26
C PHE A 318 14.32 14.84 -20.87
N SER A 319 14.95 15.38 -21.88
CA SER A 319 14.45 16.57 -22.57
C SER A 319 13.17 16.26 -23.36
N SER A 320 12.42 17.29 -23.71
CA SER A 320 11.27 17.13 -24.62
C SER A 320 11.70 16.67 -26.02
N GLU A 321 12.95 16.95 -26.41
CA GLU A 321 13.53 16.52 -27.68
C GLU A 321 13.85 15.01 -27.65
N ASP A 322 14.49 14.50 -26.58
CA ASP A 322 14.73 13.06 -26.38
C ASP A 322 13.43 12.25 -26.47
N LEU A 323 12.36 12.77 -25.86
CA LEU A 323 11.06 12.10 -25.90
C LEU A 323 10.48 12.12 -27.32
N LYS A 324 10.48 13.28 -28.00
CA LYS A 324 9.94 13.43 -29.36
C LYS A 324 10.70 12.56 -30.37
N ASP A 325 12.03 12.53 -30.31
CA ASP A 325 12.86 11.69 -31.18
C ASP A 325 12.52 10.21 -31.03
N LYS A 326 12.37 9.75 -29.77
CA LYS A 326 11.93 8.39 -29.51
C LYS A 326 10.52 8.12 -30.02
N GLN A 327 9.57 9.03 -29.79
CA GLN A 327 8.20 8.91 -30.28
C GLN A 327 8.19 8.83 -31.82
N GLN A 328 8.87 9.72 -32.50
CA GLN A 328 8.94 9.75 -33.97
C GLN A 328 9.52 8.45 -34.56
N SER A 329 10.60 7.94 -33.94
CA SER A 329 11.22 6.67 -34.35
C SER A 329 10.24 5.48 -34.22
N PHE A 330 9.49 5.40 -33.12
CA PHE A 330 8.57 4.28 -32.91
C PHE A 330 7.21 4.47 -33.61
N MET A 331 6.76 5.71 -33.87
CA MET A 331 5.59 5.97 -34.72
C MET A 331 5.74 5.36 -36.10
N GLN A 332 6.89 5.58 -36.73
CA GLN A 332 7.19 5.02 -38.05
C GLN A 332 7.28 3.50 -38.03
N LYS A 333 7.96 2.94 -37.02
CA LYS A 333 8.20 1.50 -36.87
C LYS A 333 6.90 0.71 -36.59
N LEU A 334 6.00 1.30 -35.81
CA LEU A 334 4.76 0.65 -35.33
C LEU A 334 3.51 1.11 -36.09
N HIS A 335 3.66 2.02 -37.05
CA HIS A 335 2.55 2.63 -37.81
C HIS A 335 1.47 3.26 -36.92
N LEU A 336 1.89 3.96 -35.85
CA LEU A 336 1.02 4.62 -34.88
C LEU A 336 0.91 6.12 -35.17
N THR A 337 -0.22 6.72 -34.80
CA THR A 337 -0.43 8.17 -34.82
C THR A 337 0.28 8.85 -33.65
N ALA A 338 0.35 10.20 -33.70
CA ALA A 338 0.95 11.01 -32.65
C ALA A 338 0.22 10.87 -31.28
N THR A 339 -1.08 10.58 -31.29
CA THR A 339 -1.85 10.36 -30.07
C THR A 339 -1.73 8.93 -29.53
N GLU A 340 -1.50 7.97 -30.39
CA GLU A 340 -1.37 6.56 -30.02
C GLU A 340 0.01 6.22 -29.46
N ILE A 341 1.06 6.89 -29.96
CA ILE A 341 2.43 6.64 -29.48
C ILE A 341 2.61 6.95 -28.01
N ASP A 342 1.84 7.87 -27.44
CA ASP A 342 1.87 8.24 -26.04
C ASP A 342 1.53 7.09 -25.07
N TYR A 343 0.87 6.05 -25.58
CA TYR A 343 0.61 4.83 -24.81
C TYR A 343 1.85 3.96 -24.65
N PHE A 344 2.84 4.09 -25.54
CA PHE A 344 4.00 3.22 -25.65
C PHE A 344 5.33 3.92 -25.41
N VAL A 345 5.41 5.24 -25.63
CA VAL A 345 6.65 6.02 -25.45
C VAL A 345 6.35 7.23 -24.57
N PHE A 346 6.90 7.23 -23.37
CA PHE A 346 6.61 8.24 -22.36
C PHE A 346 7.75 8.42 -21.36
N SER A 347 7.81 9.56 -20.73
CA SER A 347 8.79 9.91 -19.69
C SER A 347 8.12 10.44 -18.43
N GLY A 348 8.84 10.44 -17.33
CA GLY A 348 8.35 10.96 -16.07
C GLY A 348 9.43 10.92 -14.99
N SER A 349 9.00 11.06 -13.73
CA SER A 349 9.89 11.03 -12.57
C SER A 349 9.40 10.09 -11.49
N LEU A 350 10.35 9.49 -10.78
CA LEU A 350 10.15 8.69 -9.57
C LEU A 350 10.75 9.44 -8.41
N SER A 351 10.10 9.45 -7.26
CA SER A 351 10.66 10.05 -6.06
C SER A 351 10.42 9.19 -4.83
N THR A 352 11.37 9.25 -3.89
CA THR A 352 11.22 8.64 -2.57
C THR A 352 11.90 9.49 -1.51
N GLN A 353 11.40 9.37 -0.30
CA GLN A 353 11.94 9.98 0.90
C GLN A 353 11.87 8.98 2.05
N GLY A 354 12.99 8.75 2.73
CA GLY A 354 13.05 7.78 3.83
C GLY A 354 12.39 8.29 5.12
N TYR A 355 12.54 9.60 5.40
CA TYR A 355 12.01 10.26 6.60
C TYR A 355 11.52 11.66 6.25
N ASN A 356 10.28 11.96 6.56
CA ASN A 356 9.65 13.25 6.26
C ASN A 356 9.62 14.14 7.51
N LEU A 357 10.43 15.19 7.55
CA LEU A 357 10.50 16.12 8.68
C LEU A 357 9.22 16.95 8.90
N ASN A 358 8.31 16.99 7.93
CA ASN A 358 7.02 17.68 8.06
C ASN A 358 5.95 16.85 8.76
N GLU A 359 6.19 15.55 8.93
CA GLU A 359 5.34 14.67 9.74
C GLU A 359 5.75 14.77 11.22
N GLN A 360 4.92 14.21 12.11
CA GLN A 360 5.21 14.20 13.55
C GLN A 360 6.56 13.52 13.82
N PRO A 361 7.53 14.20 14.45
CA PRO A 361 8.87 13.68 14.62
C PRO A 361 8.90 12.49 15.57
N ILE A 362 9.84 11.56 15.31
CA ILE A 362 10.12 10.45 16.24
C ILE A 362 10.76 11.03 17.50
N GLN A 363 10.20 10.70 18.66
CA GLN A 363 10.70 11.13 19.97
C GLN A 363 11.36 9.97 20.72
N LEU A 364 12.48 10.26 21.37
CA LEU A 364 13.22 9.34 22.22
C LEU A 364 13.02 9.72 23.69
N CYS A 365 12.80 8.71 24.55
CA CYS A 365 12.66 8.85 25.99
C CYS A 365 13.84 8.20 26.70
N SER A 366 14.54 8.97 27.51
CA SER A 366 15.63 8.49 28.36
C SER A 366 15.12 7.85 29.64
N LEU A 367 16.01 7.19 30.40
CA LEU A 367 15.62 6.52 31.67
C LEU A 367 15.15 7.49 32.76
N ASP A 368 15.62 8.73 32.72
CA ASP A 368 15.18 9.81 33.62
C ASP A 368 13.85 10.45 33.18
N GLY A 369 13.30 9.99 32.05
CA GLY A 369 12.06 10.51 31.50
C GLY A 369 12.23 11.74 30.62
N SER A 370 13.44 12.22 30.35
CA SER A 370 13.67 13.32 29.40
C SER A 370 13.33 12.90 27.96
N LEU A 371 12.80 13.84 27.18
CA LEU A 371 12.47 13.63 25.77
C LEU A 371 13.48 14.36 24.87
N THR A 372 13.94 13.68 23.83
CA THR A 372 14.78 14.25 22.77
C THR A 372 14.23 13.84 21.41
N LEU A 373 14.51 14.64 20.39
CA LEU A 373 14.14 14.28 19.03
C LEU A 373 15.16 13.28 18.46
N PHE A 374 14.66 12.31 17.69
CA PHE A 374 15.49 11.30 17.05
C PHE A 374 16.52 11.92 16.10
N ASP A 375 16.13 12.91 15.30
CA ASP A 375 17.00 13.61 14.35
C ASP A 375 18.17 14.35 15.03
N ALA A 376 17.98 14.88 16.25
CA ALA A 376 19.03 15.48 17.05
C ALA A 376 19.96 14.46 17.73
N SER A 377 19.52 13.21 17.84
CA SER A 377 20.21 12.15 18.60
C SER A 377 20.83 11.07 17.71
N SER A 378 20.49 11.05 16.40
CA SER A 378 20.98 10.03 15.46
C SER A 378 22.48 10.17 15.22
N GLU A 379 23.20 9.06 15.37
CA GLU A 379 24.66 8.99 15.16
C GLU A 379 25.03 8.68 13.70
N ILE A 380 24.02 8.40 12.83
CA ILE A 380 24.31 8.16 11.42
C ILE A 380 24.79 9.45 10.76
N ALA A 381 26.05 9.44 10.32
CA ALA A 381 26.69 10.55 9.59
C ALA A 381 25.95 10.96 8.29
N HIS A 382 24.96 10.16 7.86
CA HIS A 382 24.18 10.34 6.61
C HIS A 382 22.69 10.59 6.86
N PHE A 383 22.29 11.10 8.05
CA PHE A 383 20.90 11.47 8.33
C PHE A 383 20.28 12.36 7.22
N PRO A 384 21.01 13.32 6.62
CA PRO A 384 20.50 14.08 5.47
C PRO A 384 20.08 13.22 4.28
N ILE A 385 20.65 12.02 4.12
CA ILE A 385 20.24 11.07 3.06
C ILE A 385 18.82 10.54 3.31
N LEU A 386 18.43 10.34 4.55
CA LEU A 386 17.08 9.86 4.90
C LEU A 386 16.01 10.94 4.72
N THR A 387 16.36 12.20 4.95
CA THR A 387 15.42 13.34 4.89
C THR A 387 15.28 13.92 3.49
N ARG A 388 16.31 13.75 2.64
CA ARG A 388 16.28 14.27 1.27
C ARG A 388 15.30 13.48 0.42
N LYS A 389 14.44 14.19 -0.32
CA LYS A 389 13.64 13.61 -1.38
C LYS A 389 14.52 13.38 -2.60
N ASP A 390 14.73 12.10 -2.95
CA ASP A 390 15.51 11.73 -4.13
C ASP A 390 14.59 11.57 -5.33
N TYR A 391 15.05 12.06 -6.47
CA TYR A 391 14.37 11.94 -7.74
C TYR A 391 15.19 11.11 -8.71
N LYS A 392 14.51 10.26 -9.47
CA LYS A 392 15.02 9.63 -10.69
C LYS A 392 14.05 9.88 -11.81
N TYR A 393 14.58 10.01 -13.02
CA TYR A 393 13.78 10.24 -14.20
C TYR A 393 13.82 9.01 -15.10
N PHE A 394 12.75 8.78 -15.83
CA PHE A 394 12.66 7.61 -16.70
C PHE A 394 12.14 7.98 -18.09
N LEU A 395 12.52 7.16 -19.07
CA LEU A 395 11.99 7.12 -20.42
C LEU A 395 11.64 5.67 -20.75
N ALA A 396 10.38 5.40 -21.04
CA ALA A 396 9.87 4.08 -21.41
C ALA A 396 9.53 4.04 -22.89
N PHE A 397 9.84 2.93 -23.56
CA PHE A 397 9.63 2.75 -25.00
C PHE A 397 9.61 1.25 -25.36
N PRO A 398 9.06 0.85 -26.53
CA PRO A 398 9.10 -0.53 -27.02
C PRO A 398 10.53 -1.08 -27.19
N LYS A 399 10.67 -2.40 -27.14
CA LYS A 399 11.97 -3.07 -27.35
C LYS A 399 12.43 -3.01 -28.81
#